data_bf1d2d7d9dbc2ac0ec60002d055c91dd
#
_entry.id   bf1d2d7d9dbc2ac0ec60002d055c91dd
#
_cell.length_a   1.000
_cell.length_b   1.000
_cell.length_c   1.000
_cell.angle_alpha   90.00
_cell.angle_beta   90.00
_cell.angle_gamma   90.00
#
_symmetry.space_group_name_H-M   'P 1'
#
loop_
_entity.id
_entity.type
_entity.pdbx_description
1 polymer ?
#
loop_
_entity_poly.entity_id
_entity_poly.type
_entity_poly.pdbx_seq_one_letter_code
_entity_poly.pdbx_strand_id
1 'polypeptide(L)'
;NKFLADRELKLICPVCGNETKGDQCDCGHVPTKEELAGSICVECGNKTIVKDNKNLYIALSKLQPQIEEYVSLHKNNWRKNAQNETDKYLKQGLRDRAVTRDLNWGVEIPVEGYENKRMYVWIEAVLGYVTATMKYCEENNLDWRQWWKESDNNKMYMVHGKDNITFHSLIFPGLLLALEDNYKLPDMIVSTEYLNFNDQKFSKSKGIGMTILDAIEELNVDTLRLHLIKNGPERKDTNFTIEDYKATHNEITNKLGNFVNRTLKYKGIETIPEGNMDTTFKDKIEKMYTNISEQVEKLEFREAVLLIIGFLDEANKYYDE
;
A
#
# COMPACT_ATOMS: atom_id res chain seq x y z
N ASN A 1 -8.83 27.18 25.47
CA ASN A 1 -8.89 25.77 25.85
C ASN A 1 -9.56 24.98 24.70
N LYS A 2 -8.78 24.14 23.99
CA LYS A 2 -9.31 23.19 23.01
C LYS A 2 -8.81 21.78 23.35
N PHE A 3 -9.52 20.75 22.94
CA PHE A 3 -8.97 19.41 22.91
C PHE A 3 -7.94 19.35 21.79
N LEU A 4 -6.78 18.77 22.08
CA LEU A 4 -5.69 18.67 21.14
C LEU A 4 -5.77 17.33 20.39
N ALA A 5 -5.51 17.36 19.08
CA ALA A 5 -5.32 16.15 18.30
C ALA A 5 -3.94 15.54 18.62
N ASP A 6 -3.81 14.23 18.45
CA ASP A 6 -2.59 13.48 18.77
C ASP A 6 -1.32 14.10 18.16
N ARG A 7 -1.40 14.63 16.93
CA ARG A 7 -0.29 15.32 16.23
C ARG A 7 0.06 16.69 16.80
N GLU A 8 -0.80 17.26 17.64
CA GLU A 8 -0.58 18.56 18.31
C GLU A 8 0.13 18.40 19.66
N LEU A 9 0.42 17.16 20.05
CA LEU A 9 1.12 16.79 21.27
C LEU A 9 2.57 16.41 20.97
N LYS A 10 3.44 16.72 21.93
CA LYS A 10 4.84 16.37 21.95
C LYS A 10 5.20 15.77 23.30
N LEU A 11 5.79 14.58 23.29
CA LEU A 11 6.24 13.89 24.50
C LEU A 11 7.48 13.04 24.19
N ILE A 12 8.16 12.59 25.23
CA ILE A 12 9.26 11.64 25.12
C ILE A 12 8.70 10.23 25.31
N CYS A 13 8.94 9.37 24.35
CA CYS A 13 8.51 7.98 24.44
C CYS A 13 9.23 7.27 25.59
N PRO A 14 8.50 6.66 26.53
CA PRO A 14 9.12 6.00 27.68
C PRO A 14 9.83 4.70 27.32
N VAL A 15 9.56 4.14 26.11
CA VAL A 15 10.14 2.87 25.65
C VAL A 15 11.47 3.10 24.93
N CYS A 16 11.56 4.06 24.02
CA CYS A 16 12.77 4.27 23.21
C CYS A 16 13.49 5.60 23.48
N GLY A 17 12.94 6.48 24.31
CA GLY A 17 13.54 7.77 24.66
C GLY A 17 13.46 8.84 23.55
N ASN A 18 12.89 8.52 22.39
CA ASN A 18 12.75 9.48 21.31
C ASN A 18 11.54 10.41 21.50
N GLU A 19 11.65 11.59 20.92
CA GLU A 19 10.50 12.50 20.82
C GLU A 19 9.42 11.88 19.94
N THR A 20 8.17 11.89 20.39
CA THR A 20 7.03 11.35 19.66
C THR A 20 5.79 12.25 19.81
N LYS A 21 4.78 11.99 19.03
CA LYS A 21 3.46 12.61 19.10
C LYS A 21 2.52 11.79 19.98
N GLY A 22 1.29 12.25 20.15
CA GLY A 22 0.32 11.59 21.02
C GLY A 22 -0.33 10.32 20.47
N ASP A 23 -0.05 9.94 19.22
CA ASP A 23 -0.64 8.78 18.55
C ASP A 23 0.18 7.49 18.75
N GLN A 24 1.23 7.34 17.99
CA GLN A 24 2.11 6.16 18.04
C GLN A 24 3.56 6.58 17.77
N CYS A 25 4.47 6.08 18.57
CA CYS A 25 5.90 6.26 18.37
C CYS A 25 6.41 5.37 17.23
N ASP A 26 7.48 5.78 16.55
CA ASP A 26 8.14 4.98 15.51
C ASP A 26 8.61 3.59 16.01
N CYS A 27 8.82 3.42 17.32
CA CYS A 27 9.09 2.12 17.92
C CYS A 27 7.86 1.22 18.11
N GLY A 28 6.67 1.69 17.72
CA GLY A 28 5.41 0.98 17.85
C GLY A 28 4.67 1.19 19.18
N HIS A 29 5.26 1.93 20.14
CA HIS A 29 4.59 2.25 21.41
C HIS A 29 3.45 3.25 21.20
N VAL A 30 2.28 2.95 21.75
CA VAL A 30 1.12 3.87 21.80
C VAL A 30 1.04 4.44 23.21
N PRO A 31 1.18 5.77 23.39
CA PRO A 31 1.17 6.40 24.71
C PRO A 31 -0.13 6.12 25.47
N THR A 32 0.00 5.82 26.75
CA THR A 32 -1.15 5.68 27.66
C THR A 32 -1.67 7.05 28.10
N LYS A 33 -2.86 7.06 28.75
CA LYS A 33 -3.44 8.28 29.33
C LYS A 33 -2.48 8.97 30.31
N GLU A 34 -1.79 8.17 31.12
CA GLU A 34 -0.83 8.62 32.12
C GLU A 34 0.42 9.25 31.47
N GLU A 35 0.90 8.66 30.41
CA GLU A 35 2.05 9.14 29.64
C GLU A 35 1.72 10.43 28.85
N LEU A 36 0.48 10.59 28.41
CA LEU A 36 0.00 11.82 27.78
C LEU A 36 -0.18 12.96 28.79
N ALA A 37 -0.31 12.65 30.07
CA ALA A 37 -0.43 13.66 31.12
C ALA A 37 0.87 14.48 31.24
N GLY A 38 0.78 15.75 30.95
CA GLY A 38 1.94 16.65 30.97
C GLY A 38 2.76 16.69 29.69
N SER A 39 2.28 16.08 28.61
CA SER A 39 2.80 16.32 27.25
C SER A 39 2.74 17.83 26.93
N ILE A 40 3.46 18.25 25.90
CA ILE A 40 3.58 19.66 25.51
C ILE A 40 2.75 19.92 24.25
N CYS A 41 1.96 20.99 24.26
CA CYS A 41 1.28 21.47 23.07
C CYS A 41 2.31 22.02 22.05
N VAL A 42 2.27 21.55 20.83
CA VAL A 42 3.20 21.98 19.76
C VAL A 42 3.02 23.46 19.40
N GLU A 43 1.79 23.97 19.48
CA GLU A 43 1.50 25.36 19.12
C GLU A 43 1.96 26.38 20.18
N CYS A 44 1.63 26.14 21.47
CA CYS A 44 1.86 27.15 22.50
C CYS A 44 2.94 26.78 23.52
N GLY A 45 3.52 25.58 23.43
CA GLY A 45 4.58 25.13 24.36
C GLY A 45 4.12 24.83 25.79
N ASN A 46 2.84 25.00 26.11
CA ASN A 46 2.32 24.76 27.46
C ASN A 46 2.11 23.25 27.70
N LYS A 47 2.23 22.86 28.97
CA LYS A 47 1.85 21.50 29.39
C LYS A 47 0.36 21.28 29.21
N THR A 48 0.02 20.08 28.74
CA THR A 48 -1.37 19.67 28.58
C THR A 48 -1.95 19.10 29.86
N ILE A 49 -3.25 19.16 29.98
CA ILE A 49 -4.02 18.52 31.06
C ILE A 49 -4.90 17.44 30.46
N VAL A 50 -5.02 16.32 31.12
CA VAL A 50 -5.95 15.25 30.75
C VAL A 50 -7.36 15.65 31.20
N LYS A 51 -8.33 15.53 30.31
CA LYS A 51 -9.72 15.81 30.58
C LYS A 51 -10.57 14.72 29.91
N ASP A 52 -11.62 14.30 30.61
CA ASP A 52 -12.54 13.31 30.03
C ASP A 52 -13.30 13.92 28.84
N ASN A 53 -13.46 13.12 27.81
CA ASN A 53 -14.12 13.50 26.58
C ASN A 53 -15.06 12.37 26.13
N LYS A 54 -16.21 12.76 25.60
CA LYS A 54 -17.21 11.81 25.10
C LYS A 54 -17.04 11.63 23.60
N ASN A 55 -16.80 10.40 23.16
CA ASN A 55 -16.66 10.07 21.75
C ASN A 55 -17.55 8.87 21.39
N LEU A 56 -17.88 8.75 20.11
CA LEU A 56 -18.41 7.52 19.54
C LEU A 56 -17.25 6.57 19.20
N TYR A 57 -17.47 5.28 19.36
CA TYR A 57 -16.46 4.26 19.13
C TYR A 57 -17.00 3.18 18.19
N ILE A 58 -16.16 2.71 17.26
CA ILE A 58 -16.39 1.40 16.67
C ILE A 58 -15.92 0.33 17.64
N ALA A 59 -16.80 -0.61 17.96
CA ALA A 59 -16.55 -1.67 18.93
C ALA A 59 -15.77 -2.84 18.32
N LEU A 60 -14.51 -2.57 17.91
CA LEU A 60 -13.64 -3.60 17.29
C LEU A 60 -13.42 -4.80 18.20
N SER A 61 -13.43 -4.60 19.53
CA SER A 61 -13.33 -5.68 20.50
C SER A 61 -14.49 -6.70 20.39
N LYS A 62 -15.69 -6.22 20.07
CA LYS A 62 -16.86 -7.08 19.83
C LYS A 62 -16.85 -7.76 18.46
N LEU A 63 -16.25 -7.09 17.47
CA LEU A 63 -16.11 -7.62 16.10
C LEU A 63 -14.92 -8.57 15.94
N GLN A 64 -14.04 -8.65 16.93
CA GLN A 64 -12.83 -9.45 16.83
C GLN A 64 -13.07 -10.89 16.37
N PRO A 65 -14.04 -11.67 16.88
CA PRO A 65 -14.26 -13.03 16.42
C PRO A 65 -14.54 -13.12 14.91
N GLN A 66 -15.35 -12.22 14.38
CA GLN A 66 -15.69 -12.17 12.94
C GLN A 66 -14.48 -11.73 12.10
N ILE A 67 -13.67 -10.79 12.61
CA ILE A 67 -12.43 -10.36 11.97
C ILE A 67 -11.40 -11.50 11.97
N GLU A 68 -11.27 -12.28 13.06
CA GLU A 68 -10.40 -13.45 13.14
C GLU A 68 -10.80 -14.52 12.14
N GLU A 69 -12.08 -14.78 11.98
CA GLU A 69 -12.61 -15.71 10.97
C GLU A 69 -12.23 -15.25 9.56
N TYR A 70 -12.50 -14.00 9.21
CA TYR A 70 -12.08 -13.41 7.94
C TYR A 70 -10.58 -13.53 7.71
N VAL A 71 -9.76 -13.15 8.69
CA VAL A 71 -8.29 -13.22 8.58
C VAL A 71 -7.84 -14.66 8.39
N SER A 72 -8.43 -15.63 9.10
CA SER A 72 -8.05 -17.04 8.97
C SER A 72 -8.28 -17.60 7.56
N LEU A 73 -9.31 -17.14 6.86
CA LEU A 73 -9.65 -17.56 5.50
C LEU A 73 -8.72 -16.95 4.44
N HIS A 74 -8.27 -15.71 4.63
CA HIS A 74 -7.62 -14.94 3.57
C HIS A 74 -6.12 -14.71 3.76
N LYS A 75 -5.61 -14.66 5.02
CA LYS A 75 -4.25 -14.18 5.32
C LYS A 75 -3.12 -14.95 4.64
N ASN A 76 -3.32 -16.22 4.28
CA ASN A 76 -2.27 -17.01 3.64
C ASN A 76 -1.86 -16.46 2.27
N ASN A 77 -2.74 -15.67 1.63
CA ASN A 77 -2.46 -15.01 0.36
C ASN A 77 -1.84 -13.61 0.55
N TRP A 78 -1.79 -13.09 1.78
CA TRP A 78 -1.29 -11.75 2.06
C TRP A 78 0.22 -11.69 2.09
N ARG A 79 0.78 -10.49 1.90
CA ARG A 79 2.21 -10.27 2.11
C ARG A 79 2.59 -10.51 3.57
N LYS A 80 3.81 -10.97 3.79
CA LYS A 80 4.28 -11.43 5.12
C LYS A 80 4.21 -10.34 6.20
N ASN A 81 4.52 -9.10 5.85
CA ASN A 81 4.41 -7.98 6.77
C ASN A 81 2.95 -7.73 7.20
N ALA A 82 1.99 -7.83 6.27
CA ALA A 82 0.56 -7.73 6.58
C ALA A 82 0.11 -8.86 7.51
N GLN A 83 0.53 -10.11 7.25
CA GLN A 83 0.25 -11.25 8.13
C GLN A 83 0.75 -10.99 9.55
N ASN A 84 2.03 -10.62 9.67
CA ASN A 84 2.69 -10.45 10.97
C ASN A 84 2.07 -9.32 11.79
N GLU A 85 1.81 -8.16 11.16
CA GLU A 85 1.23 -7.01 11.85
C GLU A 85 -0.21 -7.27 12.27
N THR A 86 -1.01 -7.90 11.40
CA THR A 86 -2.40 -8.29 11.73
C THR A 86 -2.43 -9.29 12.88
N ASP A 87 -1.63 -10.36 12.82
CA ASP A 87 -1.55 -11.37 13.90
C ASP A 87 -1.12 -10.76 15.24
N LYS A 88 -0.20 -9.79 15.22
CA LYS A 88 0.22 -9.06 16.41
C LYS A 88 -0.95 -8.35 17.09
N TYR A 89 -1.75 -7.60 16.33
CA TYR A 89 -2.92 -6.88 16.88
C TYR A 89 -4.00 -7.84 17.37
N LEU A 90 -4.32 -8.90 16.64
CA LEU A 90 -5.31 -9.90 17.06
C LEU A 90 -4.88 -10.60 18.36
N LYS A 91 -3.61 -10.98 18.50
CA LYS A 91 -3.08 -11.58 19.73
C LYS A 91 -3.10 -10.64 20.94
N GLN A 92 -2.95 -9.34 20.72
CA GLN A 92 -3.05 -8.33 21.79
C GLN A 92 -4.50 -8.04 22.21
N GLY A 93 -5.46 -8.46 21.42
CA GLY A 93 -6.87 -8.11 21.53
C GLY A 93 -7.16 -6.74 20.90
N LEU A 94 -8.17 -6.69 20.04
CA LEU A 94 -8.57 -5.47 19.39
C LEU A 94 -9.20 -4.50 20.40
N ARG A 95 -8.79 -3.23 20.35
CA ARG A 95 -9.34 -2.16 21.17
C ARG A 95 -10.33 -1.34 20.35
N ASP A 96 -11.39 -0.91 21.01
CA ASP A 96 -12.36 0.00 20.42
C ASP A 96 -11.68 1.30 19.97
N ARG A 97 -12.06 1.80 18.81
CA ARG A 97 -11.47 3.00 18.19
C ARG A 97 -12.46 4.14 18.19
N ALA A 98 -12.06 5.31 18.70
CA ALA A 98 -12.88 6.50 18.63
C ALA A 98 -13.02 6.96 17.17
N VAL A 99 -14.27 7.08 16.71
CA VAL A 99 -14.62 7.52 15.35
C VAL A 99 -14.91 9.01 15.26
N THR A 100 -14.94 9.70 16.38
CA THR A 100 -15.17 11.15 16.47
C THR A 100 -13.94 11.88 17.00
N ARG A 101 -13.79 13.15 16.60
CA ARG A 101 -12.73 14.07 17.06
C ARG A 101 -13.32 15.45 17.31
N ASP A 102 -12.71 16.21 18.24
CA ASP A 102 -13.02 17.61 18.50
C ASP A 102 -12.34 18.48 17.43
N LEU A 103 -12.99 18.64 16.30
CA LEU A 103 -12.53 19.40 15.15
C LEU A 103 -13.61 20.35 14.67
N ASN A 104 -13.20 21.49 14.14
CA ASN A 104 -14.12 22.49 13.56
C ASN A 104 -14.43 22.21 12.08
N TRP A 105 -13.66 21.34 11.43
CA TRP A 105 -13.79 20.99 10.02
C TRP A 105 -13.80 19.47 9.83
N GLY A 106 -14.63 19.00 8.93
CA GLY A 106 -14.79 17.58 8.61
C GLY A 106 -16.27 17.20 8.50
N VAL A 107 -16.52 15.89 8.31
CA VAL A 107 -17.88 15.34 8.24
C VAL A 107 -18.56 15.44 9.59
N GLU A 108 -19.77 16.02 9.62
CA GLU A 108 -20.60 16.16 10.80
C GLU A 108 -21.11 14.82 11.31
N ILE A 109 -21.31 14.74 12.62
CA ILE A 109 -21.84 13.53 13.26
C ILE A 109 -23.36 13.67 13.38
N PRO A 110 -24.17 12.84 12.70
CA PRO A 110 -25.63 12.94 12.73
C PRO A 110 -26.23 12.29 13.98
N VAL A 111 -25.66 12.61 15.15
CA VAL A 111 -26.09 12.08 16.46
C VAL A 111 -26.21 13.22 17.44
N GLU A 112 -27.34 13.34 18.09
CA GLU A 112 -27.60 14.37 19.11
C GLU A 112 -26.55 14.37 20.23
N GLY A 113 -26.07 15.55 20.58
CA GLY A 113 -25.01 15.75 21.61
C GLY A 113 -23.58 15.60 21.08
N TYR A 114 -23.40 15.47 19.74
CA TYR A 114 -22.10 15.38 19.08
C TYR A 114 -21.90 16.47 18.02
N GLU A 115 -22.65 17.55 18.05
CA GLU A 115 -22.67 18.63 17.04
C GLU A 115 -21.30 19.32 16.91
N ASN A 116 -20.54 19.38 18.01
CA ASN A 116 -19.18 19.95 18.05
C ASN A 116 -18.07 18.97 17.65
N LYS A 117 -18.45 17.80 17.15
CA LYS A 117 -17.50 16.78 16.74
C LYS A 117 -17.55 16.57 15.24
N ARG A 118 -16.45 15.99 14.73
CA ARG A 118 -16.34 15.57 13.32
C ARG A 118 -15.91 14.11 13.27
N MET A 119 -16.26 13.45 12.18
CA MET A 119 -15.80 12.10 11.93
C MET A 119 -14.27 12.09 11.79
N TYR A 120 -13.63 11.09 12.35
CA TYR A 120 -12.20 10.91 12.21
C TYR A 120 -11.89 10.47 10.77
N VAL A 121 -11.09 11.28 10.07
CA VAL A 121 -10.84 11.14 8.64
C VAL A 121 -10.42 9.72 8.21
N TRP A 122 -9.62 9.02 8.99
CA TRP A 122 -9.18 7.67 8.63
C TRP A 122 -10.28 6.61 8.67
N ILE A 123 -11.37 6.88 9.39
CA ILE A 123 -12.55 5.99 9.40
C ILE A 123 -13.38 6.20 8.14
N GLU A 124 -13.63 7.45 7.76
CA GLU A 124 -14.38 7.75 6.54
C GLU A 124 -13.58 7.46 5.27
N ALA A 125 -12.25 7.70 5.30
CA ALA A 125 -11.38 7.55 4.14
C ALA A 125 -11.39 6.13 3.58
N VAL A 126 -11.41 5.09 4.43
CA VAL A 126 -11.47 3.69 3.96
C VAL A 126 -12.85 3.34 3.36
N LEU A 127 -13.92 3.98 3.79
CA LEU A 127 -15.24 3.85 3.18
C LEU A 127 -15.34 4.60 1.84
N GLY A 128 -14.42 5.52 1.59
CA GLY A 128 -14.29 6.26 0.33
C GLY A 128 -14.10 5.35 -0.88
N TYR A 129 -13.55 4.16 -0.72
CA TYR A 129 -13.44 3.18 -1.81
C TYR A 129 -14.83 2.75 -2.33
N VAL A 130 -15.75 2.48 -1.40
CA VAL A 130 -17.15 2.15 -1.74
C VAL A 130 -17.81 3.34 -2.45
N THR A 131 -17.69 4.54 -1.85
CA THR A 131 -18.29 5.77 -2.39
C THR A 131 -17.75 6.11 -3.77
N ALA A 132 -16.45 5.95 -4.01
CA ALA A 132 -15.85 6.20 -5.33
C ALA A 132 -16.41 5.24 -6.38
N THR A 133 -16.59 3.96 -6.03
CA THR A 133 -17.21 2.98 -6.92
C THR A 133 -18.68 3.31 -7.18
N MET A 134 -19.43 3.69 -6.14
CA MET A 134 -20.84 4.10 -6.31
C MET A 134 -20.97 5.28 -7.28
N LYS A 135 -20.14 6.30 -7.11
CA LYS A 135 -20.14 7.48 -8.00
C LYS A 135 -19.78 7.10 -9.44
N TYR A 136 -18.73 6.32 -9.64
CA TYR A 136 -18.36 5.84 -10.98
C TYR A 136 -19.49 5.05 -11.64
N CYS A 137 -20.17 4.18 -10.89
CA CYS A 137 -21.27 3.39 -11.40
C CYS A 137 -22.49 4.24 -11.74
N GLU A 138 -22.80 5.24 -10.92
CA GLU A 138 -23.87 6.21 -11.20
C GLU A 138 -23.62 6.95 -12.53
N GLU A 139 -22.39 7.45 -12.73
CA GLU A 139 -22.00 8.17 -13.94
C GLU A 139 -22.00 7.28 -15.19
N ASN A 140 -21.84 5.96 -15.05
CA ASN A 140 -21.76 5.00 -16.16
C ASN A 140 -22.98 4.07 -16.28
N ASN A 141 -24.06 4.30 -15.52
CA ASN A 141 -25.26 3.45 -15.47
C ASN A 141 -24.95 1.98 -15.16
N LEU A 142 -24.08 1.74 -14.19
CA LEU A 142 -23.68 0.41 -13.71
C LEU A 142 -24.20 0.19 -12.30
N ASP A 143 -24.34 -1.07 -11.90
CA ASP A 143 -24.66 -1.42 -10.51
C ASP A 143 -23.38 -1.65 -9.70
N TRP A 144 -23.09 -0.76 -8.75
CA TRP A 144 -21.93 -0.85 -7.88
C TRP A 144 -21.87 -2.13 -7.03
N ARG A 145 -23.05 -2.75 -6.76
CA ARG A 145 -23.16 -3.96 -5.95
C ARG A 145 -22.41 -5.13 -6.55
N GLN A 146 -22.29 -5.18 -7.87
CA GLN A 146 -21.54 -6.25 -8.56
C GLN A 146 -20.04 -6.30 -8.17
N TRP A 147 -19.49 -5.23 -7.61
CA TRP A 147 -18.09 -5.20 -7.12
C TRP A 147 -17.99 -5.32 -5.59
N TRP A 148 -19.01 -4.84 -4.87
CA TRP A 148 -18.93 -4.68 -3.42
C TRP A 148 -19.78 -5.67 -2.64
N LYS A 149 -20.65 -6.43 -3.28
CA LYS A 149 -21.35 -7.52 -2.62
C LYS A 149 -20.62 -8.82 -2.84
N GLU A 150 -20.74 -9.75 -1.86
CA GLU A 150 -20.04 -11.02 -1.90
C GLU A 150 -20.43 -11.81 -3.15
N SER A 151 -19.43 -12.28 -3.87
CA SER A 151 -19.57 -13.01 -5.12
C SER A 151 -18.27 -13.75 -5.40
N ASP A 152 -18.36 -14.99 -5.89
CA ASP A 152 -17.21 -15.82 -6.27
C ASP A 152 -16.43 -15.26 -7.46
N ASN A 153 -17.04 -14.34 -8.21
CA ASN A 153 -16.45 -13.78 -9.42
C ASN A 153 -15.58 -12.56 -9.17
N ASN A 154 -15.59 -11.99 -7.96
CA ASN A 154 -14.86 -10.78 -7.62
C ASN A 154 -13.68 -11.08 -6.70
N LYS A 155 -12.54 -10.44 -6.98
CA LYS A 155 -11.40 -10.40 -6.08
C LYS A 155 -11.08 -8.96 -5.70
N MET A 156 -10.83 -8.72 -4.43
CA MET A 156 -10.50 -7.41 -3.90
C MET A 156 -9.07 -7.41 -3.36
N TYR A 157 -8.22 -6.59 -3.97
CA TYR A 157 -6.82 -6.41 -3.60
C TYR A 157 -6.63 -5.03 -2.99
N MET A 158 -6.12 -4.96 -1.75
CA MET A 158 -5.78 -3.70 -1.07
C MET A 158 -4.27 -3.47 -1.17
N VAL A 159 -3.87 -2.52 -2.02
CA VAL A 159 -2.45 -2.20 -2.27
C VAL A 159 -2.09 -0.89 -1.57
N HIS A 160 -1.16 -0.94 -0.63
CA HIS A 160 -0.80 0.21 0.21
C HIS A 160 0.58 0.05 0.87
N GLY A 161 1.10 1.11 1.49
CA GLY A 161 2.30 1.03 2.34
C GLY A 161 2.01 0.40 3.71
N LYS A 162 3.03 -0.15 4.36
CA LYS A 162 2.92 -0.88 5.65
C LYS A 162 2.23 -0.11 6.77
N ASP A 163 2.27 1.21 6.75
CA ASP A 163 1.59 2.06 7.76
C ASP A 163 0.06 1.90 7.75
N ASN A 164 -0.49 1.40 6.64
CA ASN A 164 -1.93 1.25 6.45
C ASN A 164 -2.43 -0.19 6.64
N ILE A 165 -1.58 -1.12 7.07
CA ILE A 165 -1.97 -2.52 7.25
C ILE A 165 -3.18 -2.64 8.16
N THR A 166 -3.15 -2.07 9.35
CA THR A 166 -4.24 -2.18 10.31
C THR A 166 -5.56 -1.58 9.83
N PHE A 167 -5.49 -0.52 9.01
CA PHE A 167 -6.69 0.06 8.41
C PHE A 167 -7.35 -0.88 7.40
N HIS A 168 -6.58 -1.62 6.62
CA HIS A 168 -7.08 -2.45 5.54
C HIS A 168 -7.30 -3.91 5.94
N SER A 169 -6.58 -4.41 6.95
CA SER A 169 -6.72 -5.80 7.42
C SER A 169 -7.68 -5.98 8.61
N LEU A 170 -7.95 -4.90 9.37
CA LEU A 170 -8.76 -4.96 10.60
C LEU A 170 -9.90 -3.94 10.62
N ILE A 171 -9.60 -2.63 10.45
CA ILE A 171 -10.60 -1.57 10.63
C ILE A 171 -11.61 -1.58 9.48
N PHE A 172 -11.16 -1.59 8.24
CA PHE A 172 -12.04 -1.60 7.08
C PHE A 172 -12.90 -2.87 6.99
N PRO A 173 -12.35 -4.09 7.13
CA PRO A 173 -13.19 -5.29 7.25
C PRO A 173 -14.16 -5.23 8.42
N GLY A 174 -13.71 -4.72 9.58
CA GLY A 174 -14.58 -4.54 10.74
C GLY A 174 -15.73 -3.56 10.49
N LEU A 175 -15.51 -2.48 9.76
CA LEU A 175 -16.58 -1.55 9.36
C LEU A 175 -17.58 -2.23 8.42
N LEU A 176 -17.10 -2.99 7.42
CA LEU A 176 -17.97 -3.70 6.47
C LEU A 176 -18.77 -4.79 7.15
N LEU A 177 -18.18 -5.53 8.09
CA LEU A 177 -18.87 -6.55 8.91
C LEU A 177 -19.95 -5.91 9.80
N ALA A 178 -19.66 -4.74 10.37
CA ALA A 178 -20.62 -4.03 11.22
C ALA A 178 -21.87 -3.52 10.47
N LEU A 179 -21.81 -3.43 9.14
CA LEU A 179 -22.96 -3.04 8.31
C LEU A 179 -23.97 -4.18 8.13
N GLU A 180 -23.60 -5.43 8.42
CA GLU A 180 -24.47 -6.63 8.33
C GLU A 180 -25.19 -6.77 6.97
N ASP A 181 -24.54 -6.35 5.87
CA ASP A 181 -25.13 -6.25 4.53
C ASP A 181 -24.27 -6.95 3.45
N ASN A 182 -23.64 -8.07 3.83
CA ASN A 182 -22.85 -8.97 2.95
C ASN A 182 -21.90 -8.23 1.99
N TYR A 183 -21.12 -7.28 2.54
CA TYR A 183 -20.06 -6.64 1.78
C TYR A 183 -18.92 -7.61 1.52
N LYS A 184 -18.37 -7.55 0.31
CA LYS A 184 -17.13 -8.24 -0.05
C LYS A 184 -15.97 -7.70 0.82
N LEU A 185 -15.30 -8.62 1.51
CA LEU A 185 -14.09 -8.30 2.27
C LEU A 185 -12.84 -8.47 1.40
N PRO A 186 -11.72 -7.80 1.73
CA PRO A 186 -10.48 -7.92 0.96
C PRO A 186 -9.97 -9.36 0.90
N ASP A 187 -9.73 -9.87 -0.32
CA ASP A 187 -9.11 -11.18 -0.51
C ASP A 187 -7.62 -11.13 -0.23
N MET A 188 -6.96 -10.01 -0.56
CA MET A 188 -5.52 -9.87 -0.45
C MET A 188 -5.09 -8.49 0.07
N ILE A 189 -4.24 -8.50 1.08
CA ILE A 189 -3.58 -7.30 1.61
C ILE A 189 -2.14 -7.26 1.08
N VAL A 190 -1.88 -6.31 0.21
CA VAL A 190 -0.61 -6.14 -0.52
C VAL A 190 0.11 -4.91 0.03
N SER A 191 0.74 -5.06 1.18
CA SER A 191 1.47 -3.97 1.81
C SER A 191 2.93 -3.94 1.36
N THR A 192 3.42 -2.74 1.01
CA THR A 192 4.82 -2.51 0.69
C THR A 192 5.58 -1.99 1.91
N GLU A 193 6.87 -2.25 1.95
CA GLU A 193 7.82 -1.65 2.87
C GLU A 193 8.15 -0.21 2.44
N TYR A 194 9.12 0.46 3.06
CA TYR A 194 9.50 1.82 2.70
C TYR A 194 10.49 1.87 1.53
N LEU A 195 10.24 2.81 0.63
CA LEU A 195 11.24 3.29 -0.31
C LEU A 195 11.96 4.49 0.33
N ASN A 196 13.27 4.40 0.46
CA ASN A 196 14.13 5.49 0.89
C ASN A 196 14.76 6.18 -0.33
N PHE A 197 15.34 7.34 -0.12
CA PHE A 197 16.09 8.10 -1.12
C PHE A 197 17.49 8.40 -0.57
N ASN A 198 18.54 7.88 -1.21
CA ASN A 198 19.91 8.01 -0.75
C ASN A 198 20.05 7.69 0.76
N ASP A 199 19.55 6.51 1.16
CA ASP A 199 19.54 5.99 2.54
C ASP A 199 18.78 6.82 3.57
N GLN A 200 17.97 7.77 3.12
CA GLN A 200 17.15 8.60 3.98
C GLN A 200 15.65 8.42 3.67
N LYS A 201 14.81 8.50 4.71
CA LYS A 201 13.35 8.50 4.53
C LYS A 201 12.93 9.75 3.75
N PHE A 202 12.06 9.58 2.75
CA PHE A 202 11.46 10.71 2.04
C PHE A 202 10.85 11.71 3.00
N SER A 203 11.19 12.97 2.86
CA SER A 203 10.69 14.04 3.73
C SER A 203 10.54 15.35 2.98
N LYS A 204 9.30 15.71 2.68
CA LYS A 204 8.98 16.98 2.01
C LYS A 204 9.46 18.20 2.82
N SER A 205 9.29 18.16 4.14
CA SER A 205 9.70 19.26 5.04
C SER A 205 11.21 19.44 5.16
N LYS A 206 12.00 18.39 4.90
CA LYS A 206 13.46 18.41 4.93
C LYS A 206 14.07 18.50 3.52
N GLY A 207 13.26 18.55 2.47
CA GLY A 207 13.74 18.55 1.08
C GLY A 207 14.47 17.25 0.68
N ILE A 208 14.14 16.11 1.35
CA ILE A 208 14.75 14.82 1.05
C ILE A 208 13.85 14.08 0.06
N GLY A 209 14.39 13.76 -1.12
CA GLY A 209 13.68 13.05 -2.17
C GLY A 209 13.58 13.88 -3.45
N MET A 210 12.92 13.32 -4.44
CA MET A 210 12.60 13.94 -5.73
C MET A 210 11.07 13.89 -5.88
N THR A 211 10.46 14.96 -6.37
CA THR A 211 9.02 14.91 -6.69
C THR A 211 8.79 14.09 -7.96
N ILE A 212 7.57 13.60 -8.17
CA ILE A 212 7.24 12.88 -9.40
C ILE A 212 7.41 13.78 -10.63
N LEU A 213 7.08 15.08 -10.52
CA LEU A 213 7.23 16.02 -11.61
C LEU A 213 8.70 16.19 -12.00
N ASP A 214 9.58 16.44 -11.03
CA ASP A 214 11.03 16.53 -11.28
C ASP A 214 11.56 15.21 -11.87
N ALA A 215 11.11 14.07 -11.35
CA ALA A 215 11.54 12.76 -11.83
C ALA A 215 11.17 12.50 -13.30
N ILE A 216 9.98 12.88 -13.75
CA ILE A 216 9.58 12.70 -15.16
C ILE A 216 10.21 13.72 -16.10
N GLU A 217 10.68 14.86 -15.59
CA GLU A 217 11.44 15.83 -16.38
C GLU A 217 12.92 15.42 -16.55
N GLU A 218 13.52 14.84 -15.50
CA GLU A 218 14.96 14.53 -15.48
C GLU A 218 15.28 13.08 -15.92
N LEU A 219 14.34 12.15 -15.78
CA LEU A 219 14.56 10.72 -15.99
C LEU A 219 13.67 10.17 -17.12
N ASN A 220 14.14 9.11 -17.77
CA ASN A 220 13.29 8.37 -18.69
C ASN A 220 12.21 7.62 -17.92
N VAL A 221 10.94 7.91 -18.23
CA VAL A 221 9.77 7.41 -17.50
C VAL A 221 9.65 5.90 -17.54
N ASP A 222 9.91 5.26 -18.67
CA ASP A 222 9.80 3.80 -18.80
C ASP A 222 10.86 3.10 -17.95
N THR A 223 12.10 3.62 -17.96
CA THR A 223 13.16 3.13 -17.09
C THR A 223 12.83 3.36 -15.61
N LEU A 224 12.26 4.52 -15.25
CA LEU A 224 11.87 4.82 -13.88
C LEU A 224 10.81 3.82 -13.39
N ARG A 225 9.79 3.56 -14.17
CA ARG A 225 8.74 2.57 -13.85
C ARG A 225 9.32 1.17 -13.69
N LEU A 226 10.17 0.74 -14.64
CA LEU A 226 10.85 -0.55 -14.55
C LEU A 226 11.71 -0.64 -13.28
N HIS A 227 12.48 0.41 -12.98
CA HIS A 227 13.34 0.45 -11.80
C HIS A 227 12.53 0.34 -10.50
N LEU A 228 11.44 1.09 -10.38
CA LEU A 228 10.58 1.07 -9.20
C LEU A 228 9.88 -0.28 -9.00
N ILE A 229 9.54 -1.00 -10.06
CA ILE A 229 8.99 -2.36 -9.95
C ILE A 229 10.09 -3.36 -9.59
N LYS A 230 11.22 -3.32 -10.31
CA LYS A 230 12.33 -4.29 -10.12
C LYS A 230 12.99 -4.16 -8.75
N ASN A 231 13.17 -2.92 -8.26
CA ASN A 231 13.88 -2.62 -7.02
C ASN A 231 12.95 -2.03 -5.93
N GLY A 232 11.63 -2.12 -6.13
CA GLY A 232 10.64 -1.60 -5.20
C GLY A 232 10.62 -2.34 -3.86
N PRO A 233 10.00 -1.73 -2.84
CA PRO A 233 10.02 -2.24 -1.47
C PRO A 233 8.95 -3.32 -1.25
N GLU A 234 8.98 -4.42 -2.02
CA GLU A 234 7.97 -5.48 -1.90
C GLU A 234 8.08 -6.27 -0.60
N ARG A 235 9.30 -6.61 -0.18
CA ARG A 235 9.55 -7.54 0.95
C ARG A 235 10.43 -6.96 2.05
N LYS A 236 11.13 -5.87 1.76
CA LYS A 236 12.01 -5.13 2.68
C LYS A 236 12.10 -3.68 2.26
N ASP A 237 12.51 -2.83 3.17
CA ASP A 237 12.85 -1.44 2.84
C ASP A 237 13.93 -1.42 1.74
N THR A 238 13.74 -0.56 0.76
CA THR A 238 14.68 -0.39 -0.35
C THR A 238 15.10 1.07 -0.48
N ASN A 239 16.12 1.32 -1.29
CA ASN A 239 16.69 2.63 -1.49
C ASN A 239 16.67 2.99 -2.97
N PHE A 240 16.25 4.18 -3.32
CA PHE A 240 16.38 4.74 -4.65
C PHE A 240 17.64 5.59 -4.71
N THR A 241 18.52 5.25 -5.65
CA THR A 241 19.67 6.08 -6.02
C THR A 241 19.69 6.32 -7.53
N ILE A 242 20.28 7.42 -7.95
CA ILE A 242 20.45 7.71 -9.40
C ILE A 242 21.39 6.69 -10.04
N GLU A 243 22.36 6.18 -9.30
CA GLU A 243 23.31 5.15 -9.76
C GLU A 243 22.56 3.85 -10.08
N ASP A 244 21.70 3.37 -9.20
CA ASP A 244 20.93 2.15 -9.41
C ASP A 244 19.90 2.32 -10.54
N TYR A 245 19.30 3.51 -10.66
CA TYR A 245 18.45 3.86 -11.78
C TYR A 245 19.22 3.77 -13.12
N LYS A 246 20.43 4.37 -13.21
CA LYS A 246 21.29 4.29 -14.40
C LYS A 246 21.70 2.86 -14.72
N ALA A 247 21.97 2.04 -13.71
CA ALA A 247 22.26 0.62 -13.89
C ALA A 247 21.06 -0.12 -14.53
N THR A 248 19.83 0.17 -14.07
CA THR A 248 18.61 -0.39 -14.68
C THR A 248 18.43 0.09 -16.12
N HIS A 249 18.68 1.36 -16.40
CA HIS A 249 18.63 1.91 -17.77
C HIS A 249 19.59 1.19 -18.71
N ASN A 250 20.83 1.02 -18.29
CA ASN A 250 21.85 0.32 -19.06
C ASN A 250 21.49 -1.15 -19.29
N GLU A 251 20.97 -1.83 -18.27
CA GLU A 251 20.54 -3.23 -18.37
C GLU A 251 19.46 -3.42 -19.43
N ILE A 252 18.38 -2.65 -19.38
CA ILE A 252 17.27 -2.81 -20.34
C ILE A 252 17.68 -2.38 -21.76
N THR A 253 18.50 -1.33 -21.87
CA THR A 253 19.05 -0.88 -23.15
C THR A 253 19.94 -1.96 -23.78
N ASN A 254 20.80 -2.59 -22.99
CA ASN A 254 21.70 -3.64 -23.49
C ASN A 254 21.00 -4.95 -23.78
N LYS A 255 19.98 -5.32 -23.03
CA LYS A 255 19.26 -6.57 -23.23
C LYS A 255 18.16 -6.44 -24.29
N LEU A 256 17.16 -5.61 -24.05
CA LEU A 256 16.03 -5.43 -24.96
C LEU A 256 16.42 -4.56 -26.17
N GLY A 257 17.01 -3.41 -25.93
CA GLY A 257 17.36 -2.47 -26.98
C GLY A 257 18.33 -3.07 -27.99
N ASN A 258 19.36 -3.78 -27.51
CA ASN A 258 20.32 -4.48 -28.37
C ASN A 258 19.63 -5.63 -29.15
N PHE A 259 18.81 -6.45 -28.50
CA PHE A 259 18.09 -7.53 -29.16
C PHE A 259 17.23 -7.01 -30.31
N VAL A 260 16.40 -5.98 -30.04
CA VAL A 260 15.54 -5.37 -31.08
C VAL A 260 16.38 -4.75 -32.19
N ASN A 261 17.44 -4.00 -31.86
CA ASN A 261 18.29 -3.36 -32.86
C ASN A 261 19.00 -4.39 -33.76
N ARG A 262 19.50 -5.49 -33.20
CA ARG A 262 20.15 -6.58 -33.93
C ARG A 262 19.17 -7.27 -34.87
N THR A 263 17.96 -7.59 -34.38
CA THR A 263 16.92 -8.24 -35.15
C THR A 263 16.46 -7.38 -36.33
N LEU A 264 16.21 -6.09 -36.09
CA LEU A 264 15.75 -5.18 -37.15
C LEU A 264 16.83 -4.80 -38.17
N LYS A 265 18.11 -4.89 -37.81
CA LYS A 265 19.25 -4.57 -38.69
C LYS A 265 19.92 -5.81 -39.29
N TYR A 266 19.29 -6.99 -39.20
CA TYR A 266 19.87 -8.20 -39.78
C TYR A 266 20.02 -8.06 -41.30
N LYS A 267 21.25 -8.15 -41.76
CA LYS A 267 21.57 -7.95 -43.18
C LYS A 267 21.07 -9.12 -44.03
N GLY A 268 20.33 -8.81 -45.08
CA GLY A 268 19.87 -9.80 -46.07
C GLY A 268 18.42 -10.30 -45.86
N ILE A 269 17.71 -9.76 -44.87
CA ILE A 269 16.28 -10.01 -44.64
C ILE A 269 15.52 -8.71 -44.70
N GLU A 270 14.76 -8.48 -45.77
CA GLU A 270 13.86 -7.32 -45.90
C GLU A 270 12.46 -7.58 -45.34
N THR A 271 12.07 -8.86 -45.28
CA THR A 271 10.80 -9.35 -44.76
C THR A 271 11.03 -10.58 -43.90
N ILE A 272 10.14 -10.85 -42.96
CA ILE A 272 10.21 -12.09 -42.15
C ILE A 272 10.04 -13.27 -43.12
N PRO A 273 11.05 -14.15 -43.25
CA PRO A 273 10.97 -15.26 -44.18
C PRO A 273 9.93 -16.30 -43.73
N GLU A 274 9.29 -16.94 -44.72
CA GLU A 274 8.53 -18.14 -44.43
C GLU A 274 9.48 -19.27 -44.06
N GLY A 275 9.19 -19.96 -42.96
CA GLY A 275 10.01 -21.06 -42.46
C GLY A 275 9.31 -21.85 -41.36
N ASN A 276 9.88 -22.96 -40.99
CA ASN A 276 9.42 -23.74 -39.86
C ASN A 276 9.84 -23.07 -38.58
N MET A 277 8.86 -22.84 -37.69
CA MET A 277 9.13 -22.29 -36.36
C MET A 277 9.86 -23.34 -35.49
N ASP A 278 10.89 -22.92 -34.78
CA ASP A 278 11.50 -23.75 -33.74
C ASP A 278 10.47 -23.96 -32.61
N THR A 279 9.94 -25.19 -32.55
CA THR A 279 8.91 -25.59 -31.61
C THR A 279 9.43 -25.52 -30.17
N THR A 280 10.72 -25.83 -29.96
CA THR A 280 11.35 -25.78 -28.62
C THR A 280 11.38 -24.35 -28.08
N PHE A 281 11.75 -23.38 -28.93
CA PHE A 281 11.78 -21.98 -28.51
C PHE A 281 10.38 -21.38 -28.37
N LYS A 282 9.43 -21.80 -29.22
CA LYS A 282 8.01 -21.48 -29.11
C LYS A 282 7.45 -21.91 -27.75
N ASP A 283 7.71 -23.16 -27.35
CA ASP A 283 7.25 -23.69 -26.05
C ASP A 283 7.84 -22.90 -24.88
N LYS A 284 9.09 -22.41 -24.98
CA LYS A 284 9.68 -21.51 -23.97
C LYS A 284 8.94 -20.18 -23.88
N ILE A 285 8.54 -19.59 -25.02
CA ILE A 285 7.75 -18.35 -25.04
C ILE A 285 6.40 -18.55 -24.35
N GLU A 286 5.68 -19.60 -24.70
CA GLU A 286 4.36 -19.92 -24.11
C GLU A 286 4.47 -20.15 -22.59
N LYS A 287 5.49 -20.88 -22.17
CA LYS A 287 5.78 -21.10 -20.74
C LYS A 287 6.15 -19.81 -20.01
N MET A 288 6.89 -18.92 -20.66
CA MET A 288 7.21 -17.60 -20.10
C MET A 288 5.92 -16.80 -19.81
N TYR A 289 4.97 -16.74 -20.75
CA TYR A 289 3.70 -16.05 -20.52
C TYR A 289 2.94 -16.63 -19.33
N THR A 290 2.86 -17.96 -19.24
CA THR A 290 2.22 -18.64 -18.10
C THR A 290 2.89 -18.27 -16.77
N ASN A 291 4.21 -18.38 -16.71
CA ASN A 291 4.97 -18.10 -15.49
C ASN A 291 4.83 -16.63 -15.05
N ILE A 292 4.89 -15.68 -16.00
CA ILE A 292 4.71 -14.25 -15.71
C ILE A 292 3.30 -13.98 -15.20
N SER A 293 2.26 -14.54 -15.87
CA SER A 293 0.87 -14.39 -15.44
C SER A 293 0.65 -14.87 -14.00
N GLU A 294 1.22 -16.02 -13.65
CA GLU A 294 1.15 -16.52 -12.27
C GLU A 294 1.77 -15.58 -11.25
N GLN A 295 2.89 -14.91 -11.57
CA GLN A 295 3.50 -13.95 -10.66
C GLN A 295 2.67 -12.66 -10.57
N VAL A 296 2.13 -12.19 -11.69
CA VAL A 296 1.26 -11.01 -11.73
C VAL A 296 -0.02 -11.25 -10.91
N GLU A 297 -0.66 -12.41 -11.03
CA GLU A 297 -1.84 -12.78 -10.25
C GLU A 297 -1.56 -12.86 -8.73
N LYS A 298 -0.32 -13.24 -8.35
CA LYS A 298 0.16 -13.22 -6.97
C LYS A 298 0.62 -11.83 -6.50
N LEU A 299 0.60 -10.82 -7.38
CA LEU A 299 1.14 -9.48 -7.15
C LEU A 299 2.65 -9.47 -6.79
N GLU A 300 3.39 -10.45 -7.30
CA GLU A 300 4.84 -10.57 -7.19
C GLU A 300 5.48 -9.92 -8.44
N PHE A 301 5.30 -8.61 -8.57
CA PHE A 301 5.67 -7.87 -9.79
C PHE A 301 7.17 -7.87 -10.05
N ARG A 302 7.99 -7.86 -9.00
CA ARG A 302 9.44 -7.98 -9.12
C ARG A 302 9.83 -9.29 -9.79
N GLU A 303 9.27 -10.41 -9.36
CA GLU A 303 9.54 -11.73 -9.93
C GLU A 303 9.08 -11.79 -11.38
N ALA A 304 7.91 -11.24 -11.70
CA ALA A 304 7.43 -11.12 -13.07
C ALA A 304 8.43 -10.37 -13.98
N VAL A 305 8.96 -9.25 -13.53
CA VAL A 305 9.98 -8.47 -14.27
C VAL A 305 11.30 -9.26 -14.40
N LEU A 306 11.73 -9.94 -13.35
CA LEU A 306 12.97 -10.76 -13.42
C LEU A 306 12.84 -11.91 -14.41
N LEU A 307 11.65 -12.55 -14.52
CA LEU A 307 11.38 -13.56 -15.55
C LEU A 307 11.47 -12.99 -16.97
N ILE A 308 10.95 -11.78 -17.19
CA ILE A 308 11.05 -11.09 -18.50
C ILE A 308 12.52 -10.80 -18.82
N ILE A 309 13.27 -10.24 -17.90
CA ILE A 309 14.69 -9.90 -18.09
C ILE A 309 15.52 -11.16 -18.35
N GLY A 310 15.26 -12.25 -17.60
CA GLY A 310 15.91 -13.54 -17.81
C GLY A 310 15.60 -14.15 -19.18
N PHE A 311 14.35 -14.02 -19.62
CA PHE A 311 13.97 -14.49 -20.97
C PHE A 311 14.66 -13.68 -22.09
N LEU A 312 14.90 -12.37 -21.89
CA LEU A 312 15.68 -11.60 -22.86
C LEU A 312 17.12 -12.11 -23.01
N ASP A 313 17.73 -12.61 -21.94
CA ASP A 313 19.05 -13.25 -22.01
C ASP A 313 19.00 -14.54 -22.85
N GLU A 314 17.95 -15.36 -22.65
CA GLU A 314 17.74 -16.56 -23.48
C GLU A 314 17.48 -16.22 -24.96
N ALA A 315 16.67 -15.19 -25.21
CA ALA A 315 16.41 -14.75 -26.59
C ALA A 315 17.64 -14.19 -27.29
N ASN A 316 18.47 -13.43 -26.57
CA ASN A 316 19.77 -12.96 -27.13
C ASN A 316 20.72 -14.13 -27.46
N LYS A 317 20.77 -15.15 -26.60
CA LYS A 317 21.59 -16.35 -26.83
C LYS A 317 21.08 -17.14 -28.05
N TYR A 318 19.76 -17.37 -28.13
CA TYR A 318 19.13 -18.05 -29.27
C TYR A 318 19.41 -17.33 -30.61
N TYR A 319 19.48 -15.99 -30.58
CA TYR A 319 19.83 -15.19 -31.77
C TYR A 319 21.28 -15.39 -32.21
N ASP A 320 22.19 -15.71 -31.27
CA ASP A 320 23.61 -15.94 -31.57
C ASP A 320 23.92 -17.36 -32.05
N GLU A 321 23.04 -18.33 -31.83
CA GLU A 321 23.14 -19.72 -32.28
C GLU A 321 22.62 -19.88 -33.73
#